data_e6a9a798b34e7106e64c757ea051d49f
#
_entry.id   e6a9a798b34e7106e64c757ea051d49f
#
_cell.length_a   1.000
_cell.length_b   1.000
_cell.length_c   1.000
_cell.angle_alpha   90.00
_cell.angle_beta   90.00
_cell.angle_gamma   90.00
#
_symmetry.space_group_name_H-M   'P 1'
#
loop_
_entity.id
_entity.type
_entity.pdbx_description
1 polymer ?
#
loop_
_entity_poly.entity_id
_entity_poly.type
_entity_poly.pdbx_seq_one_letter_code
_entity_poly.pdbx_strand_id
1 'polypeptide(L)'
;MSKATSPRAGWQQATYYPDPCIQPLDPRFEKYWLKLSAVERLTTGLRWAEGPVWFGDGRYLLCSDIPNHRIIKWEEETGAVSVYRKPSNFANGNTRDRQGRLVTCEHGGRRVTRTEYDGSDRKSTRLNSSHSS
;
A
#
# COMPACT_ATOMS: atom_id res chain seq x y z
N MET A 1 8.17 -34.20 2.10
CA MET A 1 7.91 -32.98 1.29
C MET A 1 6.83 -32.17 1.97
N SER A 2 7.17 -31.04 2.54
CA SER A 2 6.16 -30.13 3.08
C SER A 2 5.40 -29.53 1.89
N LYS A 3 4.08 -29.74 1.86
CA LYS A 3 3.23 -29.04 0.90
C LYS A 3 3.35 -27.55 1.17
N ALA A 4 3.73 -26.79 0.16
CA ALA A 4 3.65 -25.33 0.23
C ALA A 4 2.22 -24.98 0.62
N THR A 5 2.03 -24.52 1.86
CA THR A 5 0.74 -24.04 2.32
C THR A 5 0.39 -22.79 1.54
N SER A 6 -0.84 -22.76 1.02
CA SER A 6 -1.37 -21.57 0.36
C SER A 6 -1.11 -20.33 1.21
N PRO A 7 -0.69 -19.20 0.61
CA PRO A 7 -0.50 -17.95 1.36
C PRO A 7 -1.74 -17.51 2.14
N ARG A 8 -2.90 -18.06 1.84
CA ARG A 8 -4.18 -17.75 2.50
C ARG A 8 -4.44 -18.57 3.76
N ALA A 9 -3.85 -19.76 3.86
CA ALA A 9 -4.08 -20.66 4.98
C ALA A 9 -2.74 -20.99 5.65
N GLY A 10 -2.41 -20.33 6.73
CA GLY A 10 -1.29 -20.73 7.55
C GLY A 10 -0.03 -19.88 7.47
N TRP A 11 -0.13 -18.62 7.02
CA TRP A 11 0.98 -17.72 7.20
C TRP A 11 1.27 -17.53 8.70
N GLN A 12 2.53 -17.66 9.07
CA GLN A 12 3.01 -17.40 10.43
C GLN A 12 4.23 -16.50 10.35
N GLN A 13 4.29 -15.55 11.28
CA GLN A 13 5.46 -14.71 11.44
C GLN A 13 6.65 -15.57 11.85
N ALA A 14 7.84 -15.24 11.35
CA ALA A 14 9.05 -15.92 11.77
C ALA A 14 9.30 -15.76 13.26
N THR A 15 9.74 -16.83 13.91
CA THR A 15 10.00 -16.86 15.35
C THR A 15 11.46 -16.60 15.71
N TYR A 16 12.31 -16.40 14.71
CA TYR A 16 13.73 -16.11 14.88
C TYR A 16 14.22 -15.04 13.91
N TYR A 17 15.36 -14.47 14.24
CA TYR A 17 15.98 -13.39 13.45
C TYR A 17 17.36 -13.82 12.93
N PRO A 18 17.80 -13.31 11.76
CA PRO A 18 17.03 -12.50 10.84
C PRO A 18 15.88 -13.29 10.20
N ASP A 19 14.79 -12.59 9.85
CA ASP A 19 13.63 -13.22 9.23
C ASP A 19 14.03 -13.84 7.87
N PRO A 20 13.83 -15.16 7.68
CA PRO A 20 14.23 -15.81 6.44
C PRO A 20 13.39 -15.40 5.22
N CYS A 21 12.26 -14.74 5.44
CA CYS A 21 11.45 -14.16 4.36
C CYS A 21 12.06 -12.90 3.76
N ILE A 22 13.04 -12.30 4.44
CA ILE A 22 13.75 -11.11 3.94
C ILE A 22 15.08 -11.56 3.37
N GLN A 23 15.21 -11.49 2.05
CA GLN A 23 16.39 -11.93 1.32
C GLN A 23 17.03 -10.74 0.61
N PRO A 24 18.11 -10.15 1.15
CA PRO A 24 18.80 -9.08 0.47
C PRO A 24 19.51 -9.61 -0.77
N LEU A 25 19.23 -9.01 -1.91
CA LEU A 25 19.81 -9.39 -3.20
C LEU A 25 21.03 -8.56 -3.57
N ASP A 26 21.26 -7.46 -2.90
CA ASP A 26 22.33 -6.51 -3.17
C ASP A 26 22.85 -5.94 -1.85
N PRO A 27 24.18 -5.79 -1.68
CA PRO A 27 24.76 -5.23 -0.46
C PRO A 27 24.28 -3.81 -0.12
N ARG A 28 23.84 -3.05 -1.12
CA ARG A 28 23.29 -1.71 -0.89
C ARG A 28 22.02 -1.70 -0.05
N PHE A 29 21.31 -2.83 0.02
CA PHE A 29 20.10 -2.97 0.84
C PHE A 29 20.41 -3.07 2.34
N GLU A 30 21.62 -3.47 2.73
CA GLU A 30 22.01 -3.68 4.14
C GLU A 30 21.71 -2.49 5.04
N LYS A 31 21.90 -1.28 4.55
CA LYS A 31 21.61 -0.06 5.32
C LYS A 31 20.14 0.19 5.62
N TYR A 32 19.23 -0.49 4.92
CA TYR A 32 17.78 -0.39 5.09
C TYR A 32 17.22 -1.58 5.88
N TRP A 33 18.02 -2.60 6.09
CA TRP A 33 17.57 -3.84 6.69
C TRP A 33 17.83 -3.86 8.20
N LEU A 34 16.75 -3.74 8.96
CA LEU A 34 16.81 -3.98 10.40
C LEU A 34 16.71 -5.50 10.64
N LYS A 35 17.82 -6.12 11.01
CA LYS A 35 17.91 -7.59 11.14
C LYS A 35 17.01 -8.16 12.24
N LEU A 36 16.51 -7.32 13.14
CA LEU A 36 15.56 -7.71 14.19
C LEU A 36 14.11 -7.45 13.80
N SER A 37 13.87 -7.01 12.56
CA SER A 37 12.51 -6.83 12.04
C SER A 37 12.04 -8.09 11.33
N ALA A 38 10.76 -8.39 11.46
CA ALA A 38 10.10 -9.50 10.80
C ALA A 38 9.04 -9.00 9.82
N VAL A 39 8.71 -9.84 8.84
CA VAL A 39 7.54 -9.62 8.00
C VAL A 39 6.30 -9.85 8.84
N GLU A 40 5.41 -8.88 8.88
CA GLU A 40 4.16 -8.94 9.62
C GLU A 40 2.97 -8.89 8.69
N ARG A 41 1.96 -9.71 8.96
CA ARG A 41 0.68 -9.60 8.28
C ARG A 41 -0.23 -8.65 9.06
N LEU A 42 -0.43 -7.45 8.53
CA LEU A 42 -1.17 -6.40 9.20
C LEU A 42 -2.69 -6.58 9.10
N THR A 43 -3.17 -7.09 7.97
CA THR A 43 -4.60 -7.30 7.74
C THR A 43 -4.85 -8.36 6.68
N THR A 44 -6.08 -8.80 6.61
CA THR A 44 -6.62 -9.70 5.60
C THR A 44 -7.96 -9.17 5.05
N GLY A 45 -8.57 -9.89 4.12
CA GLY A 45 -9.89 -9.51 3.59
C GLY A 45 -9.85 -8.57 2.41
N LEU A 46 -8.67 -8.29 1.84
CA LEU A 46 -8.55 -7.56 0.59
C LEU A 46 -8.62 -8.54 -0.59
N ARG A 47 -9.25 -8.11 -1.66
CA ARG A 47 -9.31 -8.92 -2.88
C ARG A 47 -8.07 -8.74 -3.75
N TRP A 48 -7.57 -7.52 -3.85
CA TRP A 48 -6.37 -7.22 -4.62
C TRP A 48 -5.71 -5.97 -4.04
N ALA A 49 -4.72 -6.19 -3.17
CA ALA A 49 -3.99 -5.11 -2.52
C ALA A 49 -2.92 -4.55 -3.46
N GLU A 50 -2.93 -3.24 -3.63
CA GLU A 50 -2.00 -2.50 -4.49
C GLU A 50 -1.67 -1.13 -3.89
N GLY A 51 -0.60 -0.53 -4.39
CA GLY A 51 -0.24 0.85 -4.08
C GLY A 51 -0.09 1.16 -2.60
N PRO A 52 0.71 0.41 -1.83
CA PRO A 52 0.94 0.75 -0.44
C PRO A 52 1.74 2.05 -0.35
N VAL A 53 1.35 2.93 0.57
CA VAL A 53 2.08 4.17 0.86
C VAL A 53 2.06 4.46 2.34
N TRP A 54 3.23 4.74 2.88
CA TRP A 54 3.43 5.05 4.30
C TRP A 54 3.41 6.56 4.56
N PHE A 55 2.65 6.98 5.55
CA PHE A 55 2.60 8.35 6.06
C PHE A 55 3.23 8.39 7.44
N GLY A 56 4.51 8.77 7.49
CA GLY A 56 5.27 8.77 8.74
C GLY A 56 4.78 9.77 9.78
N ASP A 57 4.26 10.91 9.35
CA ASP A 57 3.76 11.95 10.24
C ASP A 57 2.52 11.47 11.02
N GLY A 58 1.63 10.75 10.33
CA GLY A 58 0.42 10.20 10.95
C GLY A 58 0.57 8.76 11.42
N ARG A 59 1.71 8.11 11.15
CA ARG A 59 1.99 6.71 11.48
C ARG A 59 0.92 5.76 10.97
N TYR A 60 0.60 5.87 9.68
CA TYR A 60 -0.40 5.00 9.04
C TYR A 60 0.01 4.61 7.63
N LEU A 61 -0.51 3.47 7.21
CA LEU A 61 -0.35 2.92 5.88
C LEU A 61 -1.68 3.05 5.13
N LEU A 62 -1.61 3.52 3.89
CA LEU A 62 -2.73 3.42 2.96
C LEU A 62 -2.42 2.38 1.89
N CYS A 63 -3.44 1.70 1.42
CA CYS A 63 -3.31 0.70 0.37
C CYS A 63 -4.64 0.59 -0.39
N SER A 64 -4.55 0.44 -1.71
CA SER A 64 -5.73 0.23 -2.55
C SER A 64 -6.19 -1.22 -2.49
N ASP A 65 -7.50 -1.43 -2.41
CA ASP A 65 -8.16 -2.70 -2.65
C ASP A 65 -9.05 -2.53 -3.89
N ILE A 66 -8.47 -2.79 -5.05
CA ILE A 66 -8.98 -2.34 -6.34
C ILE A 66 -10.39 -2.84 -6.63
N PRO A 67 -10.66 -4.17 -6.62
CA PRO A 67 -12.00 -4.66 -6.98
C PRO A 67 -13.10 -4.24 -6.01
N ASN A 68 -12.75 -3.97 -4.77
CA ASN A 68 -13.68 -3.48 -3.74
C ASN A 68 -13.85 -1.96 -3.76
N HIS A 69 -13.20 -1.29 -4.71
CA HIS A 69 -13.41 0.13 -4.98
C HIS A 69 -13.13 1.04 -3.77
N ARG A 70 -12.08 0.70 -3.02
CA ARG A 70 -11.74 1.38 -1.78
C ARG A 70 -10.24 1.53 -1.57
N ILE A 71 -9.86 2.51 -0.76
CA ILE A 71 -8.55 2.63 -0.14
C ILE A 71 -8.73 2.34 1.34
N ILE A 72 -7.91 1.44 1.88
CA ILE A 72 -7.91 1.13 3.31
C ILE A 72 -6.78 1.87 4.03
N LYS A 73 -6.96 2.07 5.32
CA LYS A 73 -5.98 2.65 6.24
C LYS A 73 -5.70 1.69 7.38
N TRP A 74 -4.43 1.42 7.62
CA TRP A 74 -3.95 0.73 8.81
C TRP A 74 -3.19 1.71 9.69
N GLU A 75 -3.51 1.75 10.97
CA GLU A 75 -2.87 2.62 11.96
C GLU A 75 -1.84 1.84 12.77
N GLU A 76 -0.61 2.32 12.81
CA GLU A 76 0.48 1.65 13.52
C GLU A 76 0.24 1.59 15.03
N GLU A 77 -0.25 2.66 15.62
CA GLU A 77 -0.41 2.77 17.06
C GLU A 77 -1.47 1.82 17.63
N THR A 78 -2.57 1.66 16.92
CA THR A 78 -3.73 0.88 17.39
C THR A 78 -3.86 -0.46 16.70
N GLY A 79 -3.23 -0.64 15.53
CA GLY A 79 -3.48 -1.78 14.66
C GLY A 79 -4.83 -1.75 13.95
N ALA A 80 -5.60 -0.67 14.11
CA ALA A 80 -6.94 -0.56 13.54
C ALA A 80 -6.88 -0.45 12.01
N VAL A 81 -7.82 -1.13 11.35
CA VAL A 81 -8.03 -1.04 9.90
C VAL A 81 -9.37 -0.39 9.64
N SER A 82 -9.38 0.60 8.77
CA SER A 82 -10.58 1.33 8.39
C SER A 82 -10.60 1.61 6.90
N VAL A 83 -11.77 1.98 6.38
CA VAL A 83 -11.89 2.47 5.01
C VAL A 83 -11.52 3.95 5.00
N TYR A 84 -10.46 4.28 4.29
CA TYR A 84 -10.01 5.67 4.13
C TYR A 84 -10.84 6.40 3.09
N ARG A 85 -11.13 5.73 1.97
CA ARG A 85 -11.93 6.28 0.87
C ARG A 85 -12.73 5.18 0.18
N LYS A 86 -14.00 5.46 -0.07
CA LYS A 86 -14.90 4.63 -0.87
C LYS A 86 -16.02 5.51 -1.42
N PRO A 87 -16.28 5.57 -2.74
CA PRO A 87 -15.56 4.89 -3.81
C PRO A 87 -14.19 5.50 -4.08
N SER A 88 -13.25 4.69 -4.56
CA SER A 88 -11.90 5.13 -4.89
C SER A 88 -11.65 5.30 -6.39
N ASN A 89 -12.66 5.16 -7.22
CA ASN A 89 -12.54 5.14 -8.69
C ASN A 89 -11.53 4.10 -9.18
N PHE A 90 -11.55 2.91 -8.57
CA PHE A 90 -10.58 1.85 -8.84
C PHE A 90 -9.14 2.35 -8.71
N ALA A 91 -8.86 3.04 -7.62
CA ALA A 91 -7.52 3.48 -7.28
C ALA A 91 -6.56 2.30 -7.30
N ASN A 92 -5.38 2.51 -7.87
CA ASN A 92 -4.32 1.50 -7.97
C ASN A 92 -3.08 2.01 -7.24
N GLY A 93 -2.15 2.67 -7.93
CA GLY A 93 -0.94 3.20 -7.33
C GLY A 93 -1.20 4.41 -6.45
N ASN A 94 -0.52 4.46 -5.33
CA ASN A 94 -0.54 5.59 -4.41
C ASN A 94 0.89 6.00 -4.08
N THR A 95 1.08 7.29 -3.87
CA THR A 95 2.32 7.84 -3.33
C THR A 95 2.00 9.10 -2.53
N ARG A 96 2.99 9.68 -1.89
CA ARG A 96 2.85 10.97 -1.23
C ARG A 96 3.70 12.01 -1.93
N ASP A 97 3.22 13.25 -1.98
CA ASP A 97 4.01 14.36 -2.46
C ASP A 97 4.96 14.89 -1.35
N ARG A 98 5.76 15.87 -1.69
CA ARG A 98 6.73 16.45 -0.74
C ARG A 98 6.07 17.18 0.42
N GLN A 99 4.81 17.58 0.28
CA GLN A 99 4.01 18.22 1.32
C GLN A 99 3.21 17.19 2.14
N GLY A 100 3.38 15.89 1.89
CA GLY A 100 2.70 14.84 2.64
C GLY A 100 1.27 14.58 2.22
N ARG A 101 0.87 14.99 1.02
CA ARG A 101 -0.47 14.75 0.47
C ARG A 101 -0.51 13.46 -0.34
N LEU A 102 -1.63 12.76 -0.28
CA LEU A 102 -1.83 11.54 -1.07
C LEU A 102 -1.99 11.88 -2.55
N VAL A 103 -1.21 11.19 -3.38
CA VAL A 103 -1.35 11.20 -4.85
C VAL A 103 -1.76 9.81 -5.28
N THR A 104 -2.85 9.69 -6.04
CA THR A 104 -3.48 8.43 -6.40
C THR A 104 -3.69 8.33 -7.90
N CYS A 105 -3.35 7.17 -8.48
CA CYS A 105 -3.71 6.82 -9.84
C CYS A 105 -5.09 6.17 -9.83
N GLU A 106 -6.07 6.80 -10.46
CA GLU A 106 -7.45 6.31 -10.55
C GLU A 106 -7.72 5.68 -11.91
N HIS A 107 -7.88 4.38 -11.95
CA HIS A 107 -8.17 3.67 -13.20
C HIS A 107 -9.55 4.04 -13.75
N GLY A 108 -10.57 4.08 -12.91
CA GLY A 108 -11.93 4.43 -13.33
C GLY A 108 -12.05 5.85 -13.87
N GLY A 109 -11.31 6.78 -13.31
CA GLY A 109 -11.29 8.19 -13.76
C GLY A 109 -10.27 8.49 -14.86
N ARG A 110 -9.37 7.55 -15.15
CA ARG A 110 -8.22 7.74 -16.06
C ARG A 110 -7.46 9.02 -15.74
N ARG A 111 -7.15 9.21 -14.47
CA ARG A 111 -6.53 10.44 -13.98
C ARG A 111 -5.62 10.15 -12.79
N VAL A 112 -4.74 11.09 -12.50
CA VAL A 112 -4.02 11.18 -11.24
C VAL A 112 -4.68 12.26 -10.40
N THR A 113 -4.98 11.96 -9.16
CA THR A 113 -5.56 12.91 -8.22
C THR A 113 -4.61 13.17 -7.06
N ARG A 114 -4.75 14.32 -6.44
CA ARG A 114 -4.08 14.67 -5.20
C ARG A 114 -5.15 15.03 -4.17
N THR A 115 -5.04 14.43 -2.99
CA THR A 115 -5.92 14.75 -1.87
C THR A 115 -5.35 15.93 -1.11
N GLU A 116 -6.11 17.00 -1.01
CA GLU A 116 -5.72 18.19 -0.28
C GLU A 116 -5.87 17.98 1.24
N TYR A 117 -5.33 18.90 2.04
CA TYR A 117 -5.35 18.79 3.50
C TYR A 117 -6.76 18.80 4.10
N ASP A 118 -7.73 19.39 3.41
CA ASP A 118 -9.14 19.38 3.81
C ASP A 118 -9.88 18.10 3.40
N GLY A 119 -9.17 17.15 2.78
CA GLY A 119 -9.73 15.88 2.30
C GLY A 119 -10.34 15.94 0.91
N SER A 120 -10.42 17.12 0.27
CA SER A 120 -10.93 17.24 -1.09
C SER A 120 -9.94 16.72 -2.12
N ASP A 121 -10.47 16.16 -3.20
CA ASP A 121 -9.65 15.72 -4.32
C ASP A 121 -9.40 16.85 -5.30
N ARG A 122 -8.13 17.12 -5.57
CA ARG A 122 -7.76 17.89 -6.73
C ARG A 122 -7.20 16.98 -7.80
N LYS A 123 -7.88 16.93 -8.93
CA LYS A 123 -7.32 16.24 -10.07
C LYS A 123 -6.11 16.99 -10.56
N SER A 124 -5.03 16.26 -10.80
CA SER A 124 -3.82 16.84 -11.35
C SER A 124 -3.80 16.75 -12.87
N THR A 125 -3.95 15.56 -13.42
CA THR A 125 -3.83 15.36 -14.86
C THR A 125 -4.68 14.19 -15.30
N ARG A 126 -5.44 14.38 -16.37
CA ARG A 126 -6.12 13.30 -17.06
C ARG A 126 -5.11 12.53 -17.87
N LEU A 127 -5.01 11.22 -17.65
CA LEU A 127 -4.17 10.38 -18.48
C LEU A 127 -4.81 10.29 -19.87
N ASN A 128 -4.15 10.89 -20.88
CA ASN A 128 -4.54 10.76 -22.25
C ASN A 128 -4.10 9.40 -22.77
N SER A 129 -5.05 8.52 -23.07
CA SER A 129 -4.76 7.22 -23.68
C SER A 129 -4.62 7.30 -25.21
N SER A 130 -4.91 8.44 -25.84
CA SER A 130 -4.72 8.63 -27.26
C SER A 130 -3.38 9.28 -27.49
N HIS A 131 -2.38 8.50 -27.87
CA HIS A 131 -1.23 9.05 -28.55
C HIS A 131 -1.64 9.38 -29.97
N SER A 132 -1.88 10.63 -30.24
CA SER A 132 -1.84 11.09 -31.61
C SER A 132 -0.41 10.96 -32.09
N SER A 133 -0.18 10.03 -32.97
CA SER A 133 1.03 9.97 -33.78
C SER A 133 1.17 11.19 -34.64
#